data_56ea4f5786aa083b2a255f780ec67725
#
_entry.id   56ea4f5786aa083b2a255f780ec67725
#
_cell.length_a   1.000
_cell.length_b   1.000
_cell.length_c   1.000
_cell.angle_alpha   90.00
_cell.angle_beta   90.00
_cell.angle_gamma   90.00
#
_symmetry.space_group_name_H-M   'P 1'
#
loop_
_entity.id
_entity.type
_entity.pdbx_description
1 polymer ?
#
loop_
_entity_poly.entity_id
_entity_poly.type
_entity_poly.pdbx_seq_one_letter_code
_entity_poly.pdbx_strand_id
1 'polypeptide(L)'
;MQQRMECSLEPANLFQCQYAEYAPLEKKTFGGFTLQGHAHIDEIPPNKTTMDLHPCISVTDSPHGKLAVGQCFLPKALAGPYWVYAYDEAQGYAAVGGGPPKLSFAGGCRTGTGHMDSGLWILTRAQQRNEPLVQRVRGLLGGAGFDLDALRDVRQAGCPHSSPH
;
A
#
# COMPACT_ATOMS: atom_id res chain seq x y z
N MET A 1 -1.28 8.54 0.33
CA MET A 1 -1.35 7.53 1.42
C MET A 1 -1.64 8.24 2.73
N GLN A 2 -2.50 7.69 3.60
CA GLN A 2 -2.90 8.35 4.86
C GLN A 2 -2.34 7.66 6.11
N GLN A 3 -2.32 6.34 6.10
CA GLN A 3 -1.73 5.53 7.16
C GLN A 3 -1.05 4.31 6.58
N ARG A 4 -0.04 3.79 7.28
CA ARG A 4 0.59 2.52 6.97
C ARG A 4 1.16 1.82 8.21
N MET A 5 1.30 0.52 8.09
CA MET A 5 2.11 -0.28 9.00
C MET A 5 3.57 -0.23 8.57
N GLU A 6 4.48 -0.17 9.52
CA GLU A 6 5.91 -0.35 9.25
C GLU A 6 6.18 -1.73 8.65
N CYS A 7 7.00 -1.79 7.62
CA CYS A 7 7.42 -3.02 6.97
C CYS A 7 8.90 -2.95 6.56
N SER A 8 9.45 -4.07 6.14
CA SER A 8 10.89 -4.17 5.84
C SER A 8 11.37 -3.29 4.69
N LEU A 9 10.48 -2.96 3.74
CA LEU A 9 10.79 -2.04 2.63
C LEU A 9 10.56 -0.57 2.99
N GLU A 10 9.77 -0.31 4.01
CA GLU A 10 9.36 1.01 4.41
C GLU A 10 9.48 1.17 5.94
N PRO A 11 10.69 1.42 6.45
CA PRO A 11 10.94 1.58 7.88
C PRO A 11 10.29 2.85 8.45
N ALA A 12 10.32 3.00 9.78
CA ALA A 12 9.59 4.04 10.51
C ALA A 12 9.98 5.47 10.17
N ASN A 13 11.20 5.71 9.66
CA ASN A 13 11.64 7.04 9.23
C ASN A 13 11.03 7.52 7.91
N LEU A 14 10.36 6.62 7.15
CA LEU A 14 9.74 6.93 5.86
C LEU A 14 8.21 7.15 6.00
N PHE A 15 7.79 8.14 6.80
CA PHE A 15 6.37 8.43 7.06
C PHE A 15 5.93 9.82 6.57
N GLN A 16 6.46 10.26 5.42
CA GLN A 16 6.15 11.56 4.86
C GLN A 16 5.96 11.49 3.34
N CYS A 17 5.02 12.28 2.84
CA CYS A 17 4.80 12.51 1.41
C CYS A 17 4.69 11.24 0.57
N GLN A 18 4.05 10.21 1.10
CA GLN A 18 3.92 8.94 0.38
C GLN A 18 2.69 8.95 -0.51
N TYR A 19 2.88 8.53 -1.76
CA TYR A 19 1.78 8.26 -2.69
C TYR A 19 2.09 7.01 -3.53
N ALA A 20 1.06 6.49 -4.17
CA ALA A 20 1.18 5.40 -5.12
C ALA A 20 0.25 5.66 -6.31
N GLU A 21 0.76 5.43 -7.50
CA GLU A 21 0.05 5.51 -8.76
C GLU A 21 0.07 4.15 -9.44
N TYR A 22 -0.99 3.85 -10.19
CA TYR A 22 -1.12 2.57 -10.88
C TYR A 22 -1.58 2.83 -12.30
N ALA A 23 -0.89 2.26 -13.27
CA ALA A 23 -1.23 2.37 -14.67
C ALA A 23 -1.23 1.00 -15.36
N PRO A 24 -2.18 0.75 -16.28
CA PRO A 24 -2.12 -0.44 -17.11
C PRO A 24 -0.88 -0.40 -18.01
N LEU A 25 -0.23 -1.54 -18.19
CA LEU A 25 0.82 -1.69 -19.17
C LEU A 25 0.19 -1.93 -20.56
N GLU A 26 0.71 -1.30 -21.59
CA GLU A 26 0.28 -1.54 -22.99
C GLU A 26 0.46 -3.01 -23.38
N LYS A 27 1.52 -3.63 -22.89
CA LYS A 27 1.83 -5.04 -23.11
C LYS A 27 2.24 -5.69 -21.78
N LYS A 28 1.85 -6.96 -21.60
CA LYS A 28 2.33 -7.76 -20.47
C LYS A 28 3.86 -7.81 -20.48
N THR A 29 4.46 -7.72 -19.28
CA THR A 29 5.90 -7.97 -19.15
C THR A 29 6.23 -9.44 -19.46
N PHE A 30 7.50 -9.75 -19.64
CA PHE A 30 7.98 -11.13 -19.76
C PHE A 30 7.52 -12.00 -18.57
N GLY A 31 7.51 -11.43 -17.36
CA GLY A 31 7.04 -12.10 -16.14
C GLY A 31 5.52 -12.27 -16.05
N GLY A 32 4.73 -11.68 -16.97
CA GLY A 32 3.27 -11.79 -17.00
C GLY A 32 2.51 -10.74 -16.21
N PHE A 33 3.13 -9.65 -15.80
CA PHE A 33 2.47 -8.52 -15.15
C PHE A 33 1.70 -7.67 -16.16
N THR A 34 0.61 -7.06 -15.71
CA THR A 34 -0.33 -6.26 -16.53
C THR A 34 -0.46 -4.80 -16.10
N LEU A 35 0.01 -4.47 -14.91
CA LEU A 35 -0.02 -3.12 -14.36
C LEU A 35 1.39 -2.74 -13.90
N GLN A 36 1.69 -1.45 -13.94
CA GLN A 36 2.85 -0.85 -13.31
C GLN A 36 2.40 0.04 -12.16
N GLY A 37 3.07 -0.06 -11.03
CA GLY A 37 2.96 0.87 -9.93
C GLY A 37 4.10 1.88 -9.93
N HIS A 38 3.85 3.04 -9.37
CA HIS A 38 4.86 4.00 -8.95
C HIS A 38 4.56 4.37 -7.51
N ALA A 39 5.45 4.06 -6.60
CA ALA A 39 5.35 4.44 -5.19
C ALA A 39 6.49 5.41 -4.86
N HIS A 40 6.10 6.60 -4.40
CA HIS A 40 7.01 7.65 -3.96
C HIS A 40 6.97 7.76 -2.44
N ILE A 41 8.13 7.90 -1.82
CA ILE A 41 8.30 7.95 -0.38
C ILE A 41 9.37 8.98 -0.05
N ASP A 42 9.05 9.96 0.80
CA ASP A 42 10.02 10.90 1.35
C ASP A 42 10.44 10.48 2.76
N GLU A 43 11.72 10.60 3.04
CA GLU A 43 12.27 10.45 4.37
C GLU A 43 12.01 11.69 5.23
N ILE A 44 11.75 11.48 6.52
CA ILE A 44 11.57 12.58 7.47
C ILE A 44 12.91 13.32 7.66
N PRO A 45 12.93 14.66 7.63
CA PRO A 45 14.16 15.43 7.91
C PRO A 45 14.87 14.95 9.18
N PRO A 46 16.23 15.01 9.24
CA PRO A 46 17.08 15.90 8.42
C PRO A 46 17.57 15.32 7.08
N ASN A 47 17.46 14.03 6.84
CA ASN A 47 18.18 13.37 5.74
C ASN A 47 17.57 13.62 4.35
N LYS A 48 16.29 13.95 4.24
CA LYS A 48 15.58 14.29 2.98
C LYS A 48 15.89 13.35 1.80
N THR A 49 15.98 12.07 2.06
CA THR A 49 16.14 11.08 1.01
C THR A 49 14.77 10.78 0.41
N THR A 50 14.67 10.72 -0.90
CA THR A 50 13.48 10.25 -1.59
C THR A 50 13.71 8.85 -2.13
N MET A 51 12.67 8.02 -2.13
CA MET A 51 12.71 6.70 -2.72
C MET A 51 11.54 6.53 -3.70
N ASP A 52 11.87 6.21 -4.93
CA ASP A 52 10.91 5.89 -5.97
C ASP A 52 10.99 4.41 -6.32
N LEU A 53 9.87 3.72 -6.20
CA LEU A 53 9.73 2.31 -6.52
C LEU A 53 8.79 2.14 -7.71
N HIS A 54 9.17 1.31 -8.66
CA HIS A 54 8.39 1.03 -9.87
C HIS A 54 8.07 -0.48 -9.95
N PRO A 55 7.24 -1.01 -9.03
CA PRO A 55 6.86 -2.41 -9.07
C PRO A 55 5.91 -2.70 -10.23
N CYS A 56 5.88 -3.95 -10.66
CA CYS A 56 4.87 -4.47 -11.55
C CYS A 56 3.84 -5.30 -10.78
N ILE A 57 2.59 -5.30 -11.26
CA ILE A 57 1.45 -5.88 -10.57
C ILE A 57 0.68 -6.77 -11.54
N SER A 58 0.19 -7.88 -11.05
CA SER A 58 -0.76 -8.75 -11.76
C SER A 58 -1.96 -9.07 -10.89
N VAL A 59 -3.14 -9.12 -11.50
CA VAL A 59 -4.35 -9.63 -10.85
C VAL A 59 -4.24 -11.14 -10.79
N THR A 60 -4.40 -11.71 -9.60
CA THR A 60 -4.36 -13.16 -9.36
C THR A 60 -5.75 -13.72 -9.10
N ASP A 61 -6.61 -12.95 -8.43
CA ASP A 61 -7.99 -13.33 -8.14
C ASP A 61 -8.83 -12.04 -8.03
N SER A 62 -9.41 -11.62 -9.13
CA SER A 62 -10.15 -10.36 -9.24
C SER A 62 -11.36 -10.25 -8.30
N PRO A 63 -12.24 -11.27 -8.20
CA PRO A 63 -13.40 -11.19 -7.31
C PRO A 63 -13.06 -10.99 -5.83
N HIS A 64 -11.87 -11.42 -5.41
CA HIS A 64 -11.41 -11.32 -4.02
C HIS A 64 -10.34 -10.25 -3.79
N GLY A 65 -10.12 -9.36 -4.76
CA GLY A 65 -9.14 -8.26 -4.64
C GLY A 65 -7.69 -8.72 -4.46
N LYS A 66 -7.36 -9.94 -4.92
CA LYS A 66 -6.00 -10.47 -4.76
C LYS A 66 -5.15 -10.13 -5.96
N LEU A 67 -4.07 -9.42 -5.70
CA LEU A 67 -3.03 -9.08 -6.66
C LEU A 67 -1.69 -9.62 -6.17
N ALA A 68 -0.72 -9.64 -7.07
CA ALA A 68 0.68 -9.93 -6.76
C ALA A 68 1.55 -8.78 -7.26
N VAL A 69 2.52 -8.37 -6.44
CA VAL A 69 3.45 -7.26 -6.72
C VAL A 69 4.88 -7.77 -6.72
N GLY A 70 5.69 -7.32 -7.67
CA GLY A 70 7.09 -7.71 -7.78
C GLY A 70 7.87 -6.87 -8.75
N GLN A 71 9.12 -7.22 -8.94
CA GLN A 71 9.98 -6.56 -9.91
C GLN A 71 9.59 -6.95 -11.34
N CYS A 72 9.50 -5.98 -12.25
CA CYS A 72 8.96 -6.15 -13.61
C CYS A 72 9.72 -7.16 -14.48
N PHE A 73 11.01 -7.37 -14.21
CA PHE A 73 11.87 -8.30 -14.94
C PHE A 73 11.84 -9.73 -14.40
N LEU A 74 11.22 -9.96 -13.23
CA LEU A 74 11.08 -11.29 -12.64
C LEU A 74 9.76 -11.96 -13.06
N PRO A 75 9.71 -13.31 -13.07
CA PRO A 75 8.46 -14.02 -13.24
C PRO A 75 7.48 -13.69 -12.10
N LYS A 76 6.17 -13.52 -12.42
CA LYS A 76 5.14 -13.25 -11.41
C LYS A 76 5.01 -14.35 -10.34
N ALA A 77 5.52 -15.55 -10.59
CA ALA A 77 5.58 -16.61 -9.59
C ALA A 77 6.47 -16.27 -8.39
N LEU A 78 7.38 -15.28 -8.54
CA LEU A 78 8.23 -14.75 -7.48
C LEU A 78 7.67 -13.47 -6.85
N ALA A 79 6.49 -13.02 -7.30
CA ALA A 79 5.84 -11.84 -6.76
C ALA A 79 5.20 -12.12 -5.39
N GLY A 80 5.20 -11.12 -4.53
CA GLY A 80 4.52 -11.17 -3.24
C GLY A 80 3.04 -10.82 -3.34
N PRO A 81 2.23 -11.20 -2.34
CA PRO A 81 0.83 -10.86 -2.30
C PRO A 81 0.61 -9.35 -2.09
N TYR A 82 -0.39 -8.82 -2.77
CA TYR A 82 -0.86 -7.45 -2.64
C TYR A 82 -2.39 -7.47 -2.67
N TRP A 83 -3.01 -7.56 -1.50
CA TRP A 83 -4.44 -7.81 -1.37
C TRP A 83 -5.20 -6.53 -1.02
N VAL A 84 -6.25 -6.26 -1.81
CA VAL A 84 -7.17 -5.14 -1.58
C VAL A 84 -8.29 -5.62 -0.66
N TYR A 85 -8.29 -5.13 0.57
CA TYR A 85 -9.28 -5.49 1.60
C TYR A 85 -10.53 -4.63 1.55
N ALA A 86 -10.39 -3.38 1.11
CA ALA A 86 -11.49 -2.48 0.91
C ALA A 86 -11.14 -1.50 -0.22
N TYR A 87 -12.11 -1.21 -1.05
CA TYR A 87 -12.00 -0.26 -2.15
C TYR A 87 -13.34 0.38 -2.43
N ASP A 88 -13.35 1.69 -2.59
CA ASP A 88 -14.51 2.44 -3.06
C ASP A 88 -14.04 3.60 -3.91
N GLU A 89 -14.32 3.52 -5.20
CA GLU A 89 -13.89 4.54 -6.15
C GLU A 89 -14.62 5.87 -5.96
N ALA A 90 -15.92 5.82 -5.66
CA ALA A 90 -16.73 7.01 -5.47
C ALA A 90 -16.32 7.78 -4.20
N GLN A 91 -15.94 7.09 -3.15
CA GLN A 91 -15.41 7.69 -1.92
C GLN A 91 -13.89 7.93 -1.98
N GLY A 92 -13.21 7.37 -2.97
CA GLY A 92 -11.80 7.62 -3.26
C GLY A 92 -10.86 7.02 -2.22
N TYR A 93 -11.06 5.76 -1.81
CA TYR A 93 -10.14 5.08 -0.91
C TYR A 93 -9.83 3.64 -1.32
N ALA A 94 -8.68 3.16 -0.84
CA ALA A 94 -8.31 1.75 -0.85
C ALA A 94 -7.60 1.38 0.45
N ALA A 95 -7.86 0.15 0.95
CA ALA A 95 -7.09 -0.48 2.00
C ALA A 95 -6.41 -1.72 1.45
N VAL A 96 -5.10 -1.78 1.57
CA VAL A 96 -4.27 -2.80 0.94
C VAL A 96 -3.31 -3.41 1.94
N GLY A 97 -3.04 -4.71 1.82
CA GLY A 97 -2.06 -5.40 2.65
C GLY A 97 -1.16 -6.33 1.87
N GLY A 98 0.01 -6.61 2.41
CA GLY A 98 0.99 -7.56 1.88
C GLY A 98 0.57 -9.03 2.09
N GLY A 99 -0.66 -9.37 1.76
CA GLY A 99 -1.23 -10.71 1.91
C GLY A 99 -2.07 -10.89 3.17
N PRO A 100 -2.46 -12.13 3.51
CA PRO A 100 -3.36 -12.40 4.62
C PRO A 100 -2.73 -12.03 5.96
N PRO A 101 -3.55 -11.72 6.99
CA PRO A 101 -3.06 -11.62 8.35
C PRO A 101 -2.52 -12.99 8.82
N LYS A 102 -1.26 -13.01 9.27
CA LYS A 102 -0.52 -14.24 9.65
C LYS A 102 -0.05 -14.24 11.08
N LEU A 103 0.29 -13.09 11.63
CA LEU A 103 0.93 -12.95 12.92
C LEU A 103 -0.08 -12.40 13.93
N SER A 104 -0.32 -13.13 15.01
CA SER A 104 -1.26 -12.73 16.07
C SER A 104 -0.60 -11.78 17.08
N PHE A 105 -1.31 -10.69 17.40
CA PHE A 105 -0.96 -9.71 18.43
C PHE A 105 -2.17 -9.43 19.30
N ALA A 106 -1.98 -8.75 20.42
CA ALA A 106 -3.08 -8.44 21.35
C ALA A 106 -4.21 -7.62 20.71
N GLY A 107 -3.88 -6.74 19.77
CA GLY A 107 -4.84 -5.86 19.06
C GLY A 107 -5.43 -6.45 17.77
N GLY A 108 -5.07 -7.67 17.39
CA GLY A 108 -5.48 -8.29 16.13
C GLY A 108 -4.34 -9.01 15.44
N CYS A 109 -4.44 -9.16 14.11
CA CYS A 109 -3.40 -9.82 13.32
C CYS A 109 -2.65 -8.84 12.43
N ARG A 110 -1.41 -9.16 12.09
CA ARG A 110 -0.59 -8.43 11.12
C ARG A 110 -0.26 -9.33 9.94
N THR A 111 0.09 -8.73 8.81
CA THR A 111 0.69 -9.43 7.67
C THR A 111 2.05 -10.03 8.07
N GLY A 112 2.76 -10.65 7.14
CA GLY A 112 4.11 -11.16 7.40
C GLY A 112 5.13 -10.06 7.70
N THR A 113 6.38 -10.44 7.90
CA THR A 113 7.51 -9.53 8.16
C THR A 113 8.55 -9.52 7.04
N GLY A 114 8.35 -10.32 6.01
CA GLY A 114 9.25 -10.41 4.87
C GLY A 114 9.12 -9.23 3.89
N HIS A 115 10.05 -9.13 2.96
CA HIS A 115 10.03 -8.10 1.92
C HIS A 115 8.81 -8.16 1.01
N MET A 116 8.24 -9.35 0.82
CA MET A 116 7.19 -9.58 -0.16
C MET A 116 5.82 -9.88 0.47
N ASP A 117 5.71 -9.98 1.80
CA ASP A 117 4.49 -10.40 2.46
C ASP A 117 4.13 -9.53 3.68
N SER A 118 4.73 -8.35 3.78
CA SER A 118 4.49 -7.40 4.87
C SER A 118 3.80 -6.12 4.36
N GLY A 119 3.28 -5.34 5.29
CA GLY A 119 2.67 -4.04 5.03
C GLY A 119 1.15 -4.05 5.11
N LEU A 120 0.62 -2.91 5.51
CA LEU A 120 -0.80 -2.58 5.52
C LEU A 120 -0.91 -1.08 5.27
N TRP A 121 -1.73 -0.66 4.31
CA TRP A 121 -1.81 0.72 3.85
C TRP A 121 -3.26 1.17 3.75
N ILE A 122 -3.53 2.40 4.18
CA ILE A 122 -4.76 3.14 3.89
C ILE A 122 -4.42 4.25 2.89
N LEU A 123 -4.98 4.15 1.71
CA LEU A 123 -4.80 5.07 0.60
C LEU A 123 -6.07 5.88 0.39
N THR A 124 -5.91 7.17 0.07
CA THR A 124 -7.02 8.03 -0.40
C THR A 124 -6.59 8.77 -1.66
N ARG A 125 -7.55 9.07 -2.55
CA ARG A 125 -7.28 9.90 -3.73
C ARG A 125 -6.88 11.32 -3.33
N ALA A 126 -7.60 11.92 -2.38
CA ALA A 126 -7.26 13.23 -1.86
C ALA A 126 -5.99 13.17 -1.01
N GLN A 127 -5.05 14.08 -1.26
CA GLN A 127 -3.86 14.27 -0.43
C GLN A 127 -4.25 14.78 0.97
N GLN A 128 -5.19 15.72 1.01
CA GLN A 128 -5.69 16.25 2.29
C GLN A 128 -6.41 15.14 3.07
N ARG A 129 -6.03 15.01 4.35
CA ARG A 129 -6.59 13.98 5.24
C ARG A 129 -8.07 14.26 5.54
N ASN A 130 -8.88 13.27 5.29
CA ASN A 130 -10.28 13.21 5.71
C ASN A 130 -10.39 12.21 6.87
N GLU A 131 -10.40 12.70 8.10
CA GLU A 131 -10.38 11.85 9.29
C GLU A 131 -11.59 10.91 9.36
N PRO A 132 -12.86 11.35 9.14
CA PRO A 132 -14.00 10.44 9.09
C PRO A 132 -13.81 9.28 8.10
N LEU A 133 -13.26 9.55 6.92
CA LEU A 133 -12.98 8.52 5.92
C LEU A 133 -11.91 7.54 6.39
N VAL A 134 -10.81 8.05 6.96
CA VAL A 134 -9.73 7.21 7.50
C VAL A 134 -10.25 6.30 8.62
N GLN A 135 -11.06 6.82 9.55
CA GLN A 135 -11.64 6.02 10.64
C GLN A 135 -12.61 4.97 10.13
N ARG A 136 -13.40 5.27 9.10
CA ARG A 136 -14.25 4.29 8.43
C ARG A 136 -13.44 3.14 7.85
N VAL A 137 -12.36 3.46 7.12
CA VAL A 137 -11.49 2.43 6.51
C VAL A 137 -10.77 1.61 7.58
N ARG A 138 -10.33 2.24 8.67
CA ARG A 138 -9.80 1.53 9.85
C ARG A 138 -10.83 0.53 10.40
N GLY A 139 -12.10 0.94 10.52
CA GLY A 139 -13.18 0.05 10.95
C GLY A 139 -13.34 -1.18 10.06
N LEU A 140 -13.22 -1.03 8.74
CA LEU A 140 -13.25 -2.15 7.79
C LEU A 140 -12.07 -3.10 8.00
N LEU A 141 -10.86 -2.56 8.19
CA LEU A 141 -9.66 -3.36 8.47
C LEU A 141 -9.75 -4.08 9.83
N GLY A 142 -10.27 -3.41 10.87
CA GLY A 142 -10.53 -4.03 12.17
C GLY A 142 -11.54 -5.16 12.08
N GLY A 143 -12.62 -4.97 11.30
CA GLY A 143 -13.60 -6.02 10.99
C GLY A 143 -13.00 -7.21 10.22
N ALA A 144 -11.94 -6.98 9.45
CA ALA A 144 -11.16 -8.03 8.79
C ALA A 144 -10.09 -8.68 9.71
N GLY A 145 -10.03 -8.28 10.98
CA GLY A 145 -9.17 -8.86 11.99
C GLY A 145 -7.75 -8.27 12.09
N PHE A 146 -7.50 -7.12 11.45
CA PHE A 146 -6.18 -6.49 11.53
C PHE A 146 -5.96 -5.74 12.84
N ASP A 147 -4.71 -5.80 13.31
CA ASP A 147 -4.19 -4.97 14.41
C ASP A 147 -4.06 -3.51 13.95
N LEU A 148 -5.01 -2.67 14.36
CA LEU A 148 -5.02 -1.26 13.97
C LEU A 148 -3.98 -0.41 14.69
N ASP A 149 -3.42 -0.89 15.81
CA ASP A 149 -2.36 -0.19 16.55
C ASP A 149 -1.03 -0.20 15.79
N ALA A 150 -0.91 -1.11 14.82
CA ALA A 150 0.25 -1.13 13.92
C ALA A 150 0.24 0.01 12.89
N LEU A 151 -0.91 0.63 12.62
CA LEU A 151 -1.04 1.71 11.64
C LEU A 151 -0.52 3.03 12.20
N ARG A 152 0.42 3.64 11.49
CA ARG A 152 0.98 4.97 11.76
C ARG A 152 0.52 5.97 10.72
N ASP A 153 0.34 7.22 11.15
CA ASP A 153 0.00 8.31 10.24
C ASP A 153 1.15 8.64 9.30
N VAL A 154 0.82 8.88 8.04
CA VAL A 154 1.74 9.39 7.03
C VAL A 154 1.47 10.88 6.87
N ARG A 155 2.48 11.70 7.09
CA ARG A 155 2.38 13.15 6.93
C ARG A 155 2.25 13.51 5.45
N GLN A 156 1.16 14.20 5.10
CA GLN A 156 0.89 14.69 3.74
C GLN A 156 0.92 16.23 3.64
N ALA A 157 0.91 16.92 4.78
CA ALA A 157 0.94 18.39 4.80
C ALA A 157 2.29 18.95 4.33
N GLY A 158 2.26 19.88 3.38
CA GLY A 158 3.45 20.49 2.81
C GLY A 158 4.17 19.65 1.75
N CYS A 159 3.58 18.55 1.32
CA CYS A 159 4.13 17.71 0.26
C CYS A 159 3.89 18.33 -1.13
N PRO A 160 4.87 18.20 -2.05
CA PRO A 160 4.80 18.87 -3.37
C PRO A 160 3.82 18.22 -4.35
N HIS A 161 3.24 17.06 -4.02
CA HIS A 161 2.36 16.39 -4.97
C HIS A 161 0.97 17.03 -4.96
N SER A 162 0.55 17.51 -6.12
CA SER A 162 -0.86 17.61 -6.44
C SER A 162 -1.32 16.21 -6.83
N SER A 163 -2.45 15.74 -6.27
CA SER A 163 -3.07 14.48 -6.73
C SER A 163 -3.18 14.51 -8.25
N PRO A 164 -2.74 13.48 -8.96
CA PRO A 164 -3.06 13.36 -10.38
C PRO A 164 -4.59 13.35 -10.52
N HIS A 165 -5.09 14.14 -11.42
CA HIS A 165 -6.51 14.31 -11.74
C HIS A 165 -7.08 13.09 -12.45
#